data_f145e5778b18395202cd772938620bd2
#
_entry.id   f145e5778b18395202cd772938620bd2
#
_cell.length_a   1.000
_cell.length_b   1.000
_cell.length_c   1.000
_cell.angle_alpha   90.00
_cell.angle_beta   90.00
_cell.angle_gamma   90.00
#
_symmetry.space_group_name_H-M   'P 1'
#
loop_
_entity.id
_entity.type
_entity.pdbx_description
1 polymer ?
#
loop_
_entity_poly.entity_id
_entity_poly.type
_entity_poly.pdbx_seq_one_letter_code
_entity_poly.pdbx_strand_id
1 'polypeptide(L)'
;MSGIKPWQVLGRRAVYASAWVGVEQWDVRLPDGSRIPDHHVVVYPVDAVGVVALGADGRVLLVDHYRFMTDSRSWELPAGHVDEGETVEQAARRELLEETGHNAATWQQLGSFYPANGSSTLKFHLWLARDLSAVNSNVDTNETLGLQWFSAADVRASLHRNAHHDGLTMAGLFWWLSLAGSAAQP
;
A
#
# COMPACT_ATOMS: atom_id res chain seq x y z
N MET A 1 15.32 31.14 -9.35
CA MET A 1 15.21 29.70 -9.67
C MET A 1 14.38 29.61 -10.93
N SER A 2 14.97 29.18 -12.06
CA SER A 2 14.19 28.94 -13.30
C SER A 2 13.23 27.81 -13.03
N GLY A 3 11.93 28.09 -13.06
CA GLY A 3 10.89 27.09 -12.81
C GLY A 3 11.02 25.94 -13.81
N ILE A 4 11.16 24.70 -13.31
CA ILE A 4 11.10 23.49 -14.13
C ILE A 4 9.75 23.52 -14.85
N LYS A 5 9.75 23.57 -16.19
CA LYS A 5 8.52 23.43 -16.96
C LYS A 5 8.00 22.00 -16.77
N PRO A 6 6.74 21.82 -16.37
CA PRO A 6 6.19 20.46 -16.23
C PRO A 6 6.02 19.80 -17.59
N TRP A 7 6.08 18.48 -17.61
CA TRP A 7 5.64 17.69 -18.76
C TRP A 7 4.13 17.89 -18.95
N GLN A 8 3.69 17.90 -20.21
CA GLN A 8 2.30 18.13 -20.55
C GLN A 8 1.70 16.92 -21.24
N VAL A 9 0.62 16.40 -20.69
CA VAL A 9 -0.18 15.36 -21.35
C VAL A 9 -1.05 16.04 -22.39
N LEU A 10 -0.83 15.70 -23.66
CA LEU A 10 -1.56 16.28 -24.82
C LEU A 10 -2.76 15.43 -25.22
N GLY A 11 -2.70 14.12 -24.96
CA GLY A 11 -3.78 13.18 -25.27
C GLY A 11 -3.56 11.84 -24.59
N ARG A 12 -4.61 11.03 -24.52
CA ARG A 12 -4.59 9.67 -23.98
C ARG A 12 -5.39 8.77 -24.89
N ARG A 13 -4.93 7.55 -25.09
CA ARG A 13 -5.61 6.52 -25.88
C ARG A 13 -5.58 5.20 -25.11
N ALA A 14 -6.74 4.65 -24.81
CA ALA A 14 -6.84 3.35 -24.18
C ALA A 14 -6.38 2.26 -25.16
N VAL A 15 -5.55 1.34 -24.68
CA VAL A 15 -5.13 0.12 -25.39
C VAL A 15 -5.87 -1.09 -24.84
N TYR A 16 -6.03 -1.13 -23.51
CA TYR A 16 -6.79 -2.14 -22.79
C TYR A 16 -7.49 -1.49 -21.61
N ALA A 17 -8.69 -1.95 -21.26
CA ALA A 17 -9.42 -1.52 -20.08
C ALA A 17 -10.23 -2.66 -19.48
N SER A 18 -10.20 -2.77 -18.17
CA SER A 18 -11.03 -3.67 -17.36
C SER A 18 -11.47 -2.94 -16.09
N ALA A 19 -12.28 -3.61 -15.27
CA ALA A 19 -12.64 -3.10 -13.94
C ALA A 19 -11.43 -3.00 -12.99
N TRP A 20 -10.34 -3.73 -13.26
CA TRP A 20 -9.18 -3.86 -12.37
C TRP A 20 -7.99 -3.01 -12.79
N VAL A 21 -7.74 -2.93 -14.10
CA VAL A 21 -6.56 -2.26 -14.65
C VAL A 21 -6.79 -1.84 -16.09
N GLY A 22 -6.19 -0.72 -16.48
CA GLY A 22 -6.09 -0.26 -17.86
C GLY A 22 -4.64 -0.15 -18.32
N VAL A 23 -4.44 -0.19 -19.63
CA VAL A 23 -3.19 0.22 -20.28
C VAL A 23 -3.53 1.31 -21.27
N GLU A 24 -2.88 2.45 -21.12
CA GLU A 24 -3.05 3.62 -21.98
C GLU A 24 -1.74 4.00 -22.66
N GLN A 25 -1.85 4.66 -23.80
CA GLN A 25 -0.77 5.39 -24.45
C GLN A 25 -1.04 6.89 -24.33
N TRP A 26 -0.09 7.59 -23.72
CA TRP A 26 -0.17 9.03 -23.52
C TRP A 26 0.76 9.77 -24.46
N ASP A 27 0.24 10.80 -25.15
CA ASP A 27 1.04 11.74 -25.90
C ASP A 27 1.53 12.82 -24.95
N VAL A 28 2.85 12.92 -24.80
CA VAL A 28 3.48 13.77 -23.78
C VAL A 28 4.44 14.75 -24.43
N ARG A 29 4.35 16.03 -24.06
CA ARG A 29 5.32 17.08 -24.43
C ARG A 29 6.30 17.31 -23.29
N LEU A 30 7.58 17.25 -23.59
CA LEU A 30 8.68 17.52 -22.68
C LEU A 30 8.95 19.02 -22.50
N PRO A 31 9.73 19.44 -21.47
CA PRO A 31 10.07 20.84 -21.23
C PRO A 31 10.83 21.52 -22.37
N ASP A 32 11.62 20.78 -23.16
CA ASP A 32 12.35 21.27 -24.31
C ASP A 32 11.49 21.40 -25.57
N GLY A 33 10.21 20.98 -25.49
CA GLY A 33 9.27 21.02 -26.62
C GLY A 33 9.20 19.74 -27.44
N SER A 34 10.11 18.79 -27.20
CA SER A 34 10.04 17.46 -27.83
C SER A 34 8.81 16.67 -27.36
N ARG A 35 8.45 15.61 -28.08
CA ARG A 35 7.26 14.78 -27.79
C ARG A 35 7.64 13.32 -27.68
N ILE A 36 6.99 12.65 -26.75
CA ILE A 36 6.91 11.19 -26.67
C ILE A 36 5.47 10.83 -27.03
N PRO A 37 5.22 10.38 -28.25
CA PRO A 37 3.92 9.87 -28.65
C PRO A 37 3.66 8.56 -28.00
N ASP A 38 2.81 7.96 -27.56
CA ASP A 38 2.63 6.57 -27.10
C ASP A 38 3.45 6.18 -25.84
N HIS A 39 3.62 7.10 -24.87
CA HIS A 39 4.16 6.73 -23.57
C HIS A 39 3.19 5.76 -22.86
N HIS A 40 3.64 4.54 -22.57
CA HIS A 40 2.79 3.53 -21.99
C HIS A 40 2.60 3.76 -20.48
N VAL A 41 1.35 3.74 -20.05
CA VAL A 41 0.95 3.91 -18.65
C VAL A 41 -0.01 2.80 -18.23
N VAL A 42 0.28 2.17 -17.09
CA VAL A 42 -0.67 1.27 -16.42
C VAL A 42 -1.59 2.14 -15.54
N VAL A 43 -2.89 2.09 -15.83
CA VAL A 43 -3.89 2.91 -15.15
C VAL A 43 -4.70 2.05 -14.19
N TYR A 44 -4.74 2.44 -12.93
CA TYR A 44 -5.59 1.80 -11.93
C TYR A 44 -6.82 2.68 -11.68
N PRO A 45 -8.04 2.12 -11.73
CA PRO A 45 -9.28 2.88 -11.53
C PRO A 45 -9.50 3.27 -10.07
N VAL A 46 -8.90 2.55 -9.14
CA VAL A 46 -9.03 2.76 -7.69
C VAL A 46 -7.65 2.77 -7.02
N ASP A 47 -7.58 3.46 -5.88
CA ASP A 47 -6.41 3.45 -5.00
C ASP A 47 -6.39 2.18 -4.14
N ALA A 48 -5.28 1.95 -3.43
CA ALA A 48 -5.16 0.86 -2.47
C ALA A 48 -4.78 1.39 -1.08
N VAL A 49 -5.11 0.62 -0.06
CA VAL A 49 -4.80 0.93 1.34
C VAL A 49 -3.94 -0.17 1.96
N GLY A 50 -3.14 0.20 2.95
CA GLY A 50 -2.44 -0.73 3.81
C GLY A 50 -2.45 -0.25 5.26
N VAL A 51 -2.51 -1.17 6.21
CA VAL A 51 -2.69 -0.87 7.63
C VAL A 51 -1.54 -1.40 8.46
N VAL A 52 -0.80 -0.50 9.10
CA VAL A 52 0.12 -0.83 10.20
C VAL A 52 -0.70 -0.97 11.47
N ALA A 53 -1.07 -2.20 11.82
CA ALA A 53 -1.90 -2.52 12.97
C ALA A 53 -1.04 -2.82 14.19
N LEU A 54 -1.09 -1.97 15.24
CA LEU A 54 -0.25 -2.11 16.43
C LEU A 54 -1.03 -2.62 17.63
N GLY A 55 -0.53 -3.69 18.24
CA GLY A 55 -0.97 -4.17 19.54
C GLY A 55 -0.57 -3.22 20.69
N ALA A 56 -1.20 -3.40 21.84
CA ALA A 56 -0.91 -2.61 23.04
C ALA A 56 0.55 -2.76 23.53
N ASP A 57 1.21 -3.84 23.17
CA ASP A 57 2.62 -4.13 23.44
C ASP A 57 3.59 -3.56 22.37
N GLY A 58 3.06 -2.82 21.39
CA GLY A 58 3.82 -2.18 20.32
C GLY A 58 4.27 -3.12 19.20
N ARG A 59 3.84 -4.38 19.18
CA ARG A 59 4.08 -5.30 18.05
C ARG A 59 3.13 -4.99 16.91
N VAL A 60 3.59 -5.20 15.68
CA VAL A 60 2.77 -5.09 14.46
C VAL A 60 2.14 -6.43 14.12
N LEU A 61 0.88 -6.43 13.74
CA LEU A 61 0.16 -7.59 13.22
C LEU A 61 0.38 -7.68 11.72
N LEU A 62 0.84 -8.84 11.25
CA LEU A 62 0.98 -9.15 9.83
C LEU A 62 0.14 -10.37 9.47
N VAL A 63 -0.27 -10.41 8.20
CA VAL A 63 -0.98 -11.52 7.56
C VAL A 63 -0.01 -12.36 6.75
N ASP A 64 -0.14 -13.67 6.80
CA ASP A 64 0.60 -14.60 5.96
C ASP A 64 -0.12 -14.73 4.63
N HIS A 65 0.48 -14.23 3.56
CA HIS A 65 -0.13 -14.14 2.25
C HIS A 65 0.67 -14.90 1.18
N TYR A 66 -0.03 -15.59 0.28
CA TYR A 66 0.54 -16.20 -0.92
C TYR A 66 0.17 -15.40 -2.16
N ARG A 67 1.14 -14.90 -2.87
CA ARG A 67 0.99 -14.13 -4.12
C ARG A 67 1.27 -15.02 -5.33
N PHE A 68 0.21 -15.53 -5.96
CA PHE A 68 0.33 -16.44 -7.11
C PHE A 68 1.06 -15.83 -8.30
N MET A 69 0.99 -14.53 -8.51
CA MET A 69 1.67 -13.84 -9.62
C MET A 69 3.19 -13.88 -9.52
N THR A 70 3.73 -13.95 -8.32
CA THR A 70 5.18 -14.00 -8.04
C THR A 70 5.62 -15.34 -7.48
N ASP A 71 4.68 -16.29 -7.30
CA ASP A 71 4.90 -17.58 -6.65
C ASP A 71 5.66 -17.43 -5.33
N SER A 72 5.21 -16.50 -4.49
CA SER A 72 5.88 -16.14 -3.26
C SER A 72 4.92 -16.08 -2.08
N ARG A 73 5.43 -16.37 -0.89
CA ARG A 73 4.73 -16.27 0.38
C ARG A 73 5.50 -15.34 1.30
N SER A 74 4.82 -14.39 1.91
CA SER A 74 5.41 -13.42 2.83
C SER A 74 4.43 -12.96 3.90
N TRP A 75 4.97 -12.43 4.99
CA TRP A 75 4.22 -11.68 5.97
C TRP A 75 4.00 -10.27 5.47
N GLU A 76 2.74 -9.87 5.31
CA GLU A 76 2.33 -8.61 4.70
C GLU A 76 1.46 -7.78 5.66
N LEU A 77 1.35 -6.49 5.41
CA LEU A 77 0.35 -5.66 6.07
C LEU A 77 -1.04 -6.04 5.57
N PRO A 78 -2.09 -5.98 6.41
CA PRO A 78 -3.46 -6.00 5.92
C PRO A 78 -3.66 -4.91 4.88
N ALA A 79 -4.19 -5.28 3.70
CA ALA A 79 -4.21 -4.37 2.55
C ALA A 79 -5.17 -4.80 1.45
N GLY A 80 -5.84 -3.82 0.82
CA GLY A 80 -6.67 -4.07 -0.35
C GLY A 80 -7.04 -2.79 -1.10
N HIS A 81 -7.97 -2.92 -2.03
CA HIS A 81 -8.43 -1.81 -2.85
C HIS A 81 -9.49 -0.96 -2.12
N VAL A 82 -9.59 0.30 -2.52
CA VAL A 82 -10.70 1.17 -2.12
C VAL A 82 -11.89 0.86 -3.03
N ASP A 83 -12.97 0.36 -2.45
CA ASP A 83 -14.18 0.03 -3.22
C ASP A 83 -14.95 1.29 -3.65
N GLU A 84 -15.82 1.12 -4.64
CA GLU A 84 -16.65 2.22 -5.14
C GLU A 84 -17.54 2.79 -4.01
N GLY A 85 -17.44 4.09 -3.78
CA GLY A 85 -18.18 4.78 -2.72
C GLY A 85 -17.54 4.76 -1.35
N GLU A 86 -16.44 4.03 -1.15
CA GLU A 86 -15.67 4.09 0.10
C GLU A 86 -14.70 5.27 0.14
N THR A 87 -14.48 5.79 1.33
CA THR A 87 -13.29 6.61 1.61
C THR A 87 -12.08 5.70 1.87
N VAL A 88 -10.87 6.23 1.70
CA VAL A 88 -9.63 5.47 1.99
C VAL A 88 -9.55 5.00 3.45
N GLU A 89 -10.17 5.71 4.39
CA GLU A 89 -10.26 5.27 5.79
C GLU A 89 -11.24 4.12 5.97
N GLN A 90 -12.40 4.16 5.29
CA GLN A 90 -13.37 3.07 5.34
C GLN A 90 -12.79 1.78 4.78
N ALA A 91 -12.09 1.86 3.64
CA ALA A 91 -11.38 0.72 3.07
C ALA A 91 -10.33 0.16 4.05
N ALA A 92 -9.50 1.02 4.68
CA ALA A 92 -8.52 0.57 5.65
C ALA A 92 -9.15 -0.16 6.86
N ARG A 93 -10.32 0.31 7.32
CA ARG A 93 -11.08 -0.32 8.41
C ARG A 93 -11.66 -1.68 8.00
N ARG A 94 -12.21 -1.77 6.80
CA ARG A 94 -12.76 -3.00 6.23
C ARG A 94 -11.66 -4.05 6.06
N GLU A 95 -10.55 -3.71 5.41
CA GLU A 95 -9.44 -4.63 5.18
C GLU A 95 -8.83 -5.16 6.50
N LEU A 96 -8.62 -4.28 7.49
CA LEU A 96 -8.15 -4.73 8.80
C LEU A 96 -9.09 -5.77 9.41
N LEU A 97 -10.40 -5.53 9.33
CA LEU A 97 -11.40 -6.43 9.88
C LEU A 97 -11.46 -7.76 9.12
N GLU A 98 -11.52 -7.72 7.79
CA GLU A 98 -11.68 -8.88 6.92
C GLU A 98 -10.48 -9.80 6.98
N GLU A 99 -9.27 -9.25 6.93
CA GLU A 99 -8.05 -10.04 6.91
C GLU A 99 -7.56 -10.47 8.30
N THR A 100 -7.91 -9.73 9.36
CA THR A 100 -7.35 -10.01 10.69
C THR A 100 -8.36 -10.29 11.78
N GLY A 101 -9.64 -10.03 11.56
CA GLY A 101 -10.66 -10.12 12.60
C GLY A 101 -10.52 -9.08 13.71
N HIS A 102 -9.86 -7.95 13.45
CA HIS A 102 -9.68 -6.88 14.43
C HIS A 102 -10.32 -5.57 13.99
N ASN A 103 -10.88 -4.85 14.96
CA ASN A 103 -11.18 -3.43 14.84
C ASN A 103 -10.11 -2.61 15.58
N ALA A 104 -10.03 -1.33 15.26
CA ALA A 104 -9.17 -0.37 15.96
C ALA A 104 -9.97 0.86 16.38
N ALA A 105 -9.70 1.38 17.58
CA ALA A 105 -10.33 2.60 18.07
C ALA A 105 -9.60 3.87 17.60
N THR A 106 -8.28 3.82 17.41
CA THR A 106 -7.45 4.97 17.02
C THR A 106 -6.86 4.75 15.62
N TRP A 107 -7.07 5.74 14.74
CA TRP A 107 -6.61 5.75 13.36
C TRP A 107 -5.83 7.01 13.04
N GLN A 108 -4.72 6.85 12.36
CA GLN A 108 -3.87 7.94 11.88
C GLN A 108 -3.41 7.64 10.46
N GLN A 109 -3.70 8.52 9.52
CA GLN A 109 -3.09 8.42 8.20
C GLN A 109 -1.59 8.73 8.31
N LEU A 110 -0.75 7.80 7.87
CA LEU A 110 0.69 7.99 7.78
C LEU A 110 1.05 8.82 6.56
N GLY A 111 0.46 8.49 5.43
CA GLY A 111 0.67 9.20 4.18
C GLY A 111 0.24 8.38 2.96
N SER A 112 0.66 8.83 1.78
CA SER A 112 0.38 8.13 0.53
C SER A 112 1.59 8.21 -0.41
N PHE A 113 1.73 7.23 -1.29
CA PHE A 113 2.81 7.16 -2.26
C PHE A 113 2.39 6.41 -3.53
N TYR A 114 3.18 6.57 -4.58
CA TYR A 114 3.03 5.84 -5.83
C TYR A 114 4.18 4.84 -5.94
N PRO A 115 3.93 3.51 -5.94
CA PRO A 115 5.00 2.50 -5.99
C PRO A 115 5.78 2.50 -7.31
N ALA A 116 5.16 2.98 -8.40
CA ALA A 116 5.75 2.99 -9.73
C ALA A 116 5.31 4.23 -10.52
N ASN A 117 5.53 5.44 -9.96
CA ASN A 117 5.07 6.73 -10.52
C ASN A 117 5.61 7.06 -11.91
N GLY A 118 6.62 6.35 -12.40
CA GLY A 118 7.13 6.50 -13.76
C GLY A 118 6.35 5.73 -14.82
N SER A 119 5.49 4.79 -14.44
CA SER A 119 4.79 3.89 -15.37
C SER A 119 3.35 3.55 -14.98
N SER A 120 2.92 3.94 -13.78
CA SER A 120 1.64 3.53 -13.21
C SER A 120 0.97 4.67 -12.43
N THR A 121 -0.37 4.66 -12.42
CA THR A 121 -1.17 5.60 -11.61
C THR A 121 -1.54 5.04 -10.24
N LEU A 122 -1.19 3.77 -9.93
CA LEU A 122 -1.54 3.16 -8.64
C LEU A 122 -1.01 4.01 -7.50
N LYS A 123 -1.88 4.33 -6.56
CA LYS A 123 -1.57 5.08 -5.36
C LYS A 123 -1.93 4.27 -4.13
N PHE A 124 -1.00 4.20 -3.18
CA PHE A 124 -1.20 3.57 -1.88
C PHE A 124 -1.40 4.61 -0.79
N HIS A 125 -2.32 4.30 0.14
CA HIS A 125 -2.56 5.07 1.36
C HIS A 125 -2.22 4.19 2.56
N LEU A 126 -1.28 4.65 3.39
CA LEU A 126 -0.88 3.95 4.61
C LEU A 126 -1.58 4.55 5.83
N TRP A 127 -2.12 3.64 6.63
CA TRP A 127 -2.78 3.95 7.89
C TRP A 127 -2.09 3.25 9.05
N LEU A 128 -2.10 3.90 10.19
CA LEU A 128 -1.69 3.35 11.47
C LEU A 128 -2.92 3.16 12.33
N ALA A 129 -3.16 1.91 12.77
CA ALA A 129 -4.27 1.51 13.62
C ALA A 129 -3.73 1.10 15.00
N ARG A 130 -4.35 1.61 16.06
CA ARG A 130 -4.02 1.30 17.46
C ARG A 130 -5.28 0.97 18.25
N ASP A 131 -5.10 0.53 19.47
CA ASP A 131 -6.19 0.14 20.38
C ASP A 131 -7.06 -0.92 19.73
N LEU A 132 -6.37 -2.00 19.29
CA LEU A 132 -6.99 -3.10 18.57
C LEU A 132 -7.86 -3.94 19.51
N SER A 133 -9.00 -4.35 19.00
CA SER A 133 -9.92 -5.27 19.66
C SER A 133 -10.28 -6.41 18.70
N ALA A 134 -10.10 -7.65 19.16
CA ALA A 134 -10.54 -8.81 18.39
C ALA A 134 -12.06 -8.86 18.31
N VAL A 135 -12.58 -9.13 17.12
CA VAL A 135 -14.01 -9.31 16.87
C VAL A 135 -14.22 -10.73 16.38
N ASN A 136 -15.32 -11.32 16.78
CA ASN A 136 -15.67 -12.66 16.31
C ASN A 136 -16.19 -12.58 14.86
N SER A 137 -15.26 -12.36 13.92
CA SER A 137 -15.52 -12.27 12.48
C SER A 137 -14.90 -13.48 11.78
N ASN A 138 -15.50 -13.89 10.68
CA ASN A 138 -14.89 -14.87 9.78
C ASN A 138 -13.76 -14.15 9.02
N VAL A 139 -12.52 -14.42 9.39
CA VAL A 139 -11.35 -14.00 8.60
C VAL A 139 -11.41 -14.68 7.23
N ASP A 140 -11.14 -13.98 6.17
CA ASP A 140 -11.10 -14.57 4.83
C ASP A 140 -9.90 -15.53 4.71
N THR A 141 -10.19 -16.82 4.85
CA THR A 141 -9.19 -17.88 4.78
C THR A 141 -8.70 -18.19 3.36
N ASN A 142 -9.28 -17.57 2.32
CA ASN A 142 -8.77 -17.71 0.95
C ASN A 142 -7.57 -16.79 0.72
N GLU A 143 -7.54 -15.65 1.41
CA GLU A 143 -6.47 -14.65 1.28
C GLU A 143 -5.48 -14.73 2.44
N THR A 144 -5.97 -14.90 3.68
CA THR A 144 -5.14 -14.96 4.89
C THR A 144 -4.86 -16.39 5.31
N LEU A 145 -3.61 -16.83 5.17
CA LEU A 145 -3.16 -18.17 5.60
C LEU A 145 -2.82 -18.24 7.10
N GLY A 146 -2.58 -17.10 7.73
CA GLY A 146 -2.25 -16.98 9.13
C GLY A 146 -2.03 -15.55 9.59
N LEU A 147 -1.98 -15.36 10.90
CA LEU A 147 -1.74 -14.06 11.56
C LEU A 147 -0.59 -14.21 12.55
N GLN A 148 0.31 -13.21 12.59
CA GLN A 148 1.40 -13.19 13.56
C GLN A 148 1.78 -11.77 13.97
N TRP A 149 2.13 -11.64 15.26
CA TRP A 149 2.65 -10.42 15.85
C TRP A 149 4.17 -10.37 15.77
N PHE A 150 4.72 -9.26 15.26
CA PHE A 150 6.15 -9.05 15.12
C PHE A 150 6.61 -7.86 15.94
N SER A 151 7.71 -8.02 16.68
CA SER A 151 8.37 -6.91 17.34
C SER A 151 9.14 -6.04 16.32
N ALA A 152 9.48 -4.81 16.71
CA ALA A 152 10.32 -3.95 15.87
C ALA A 152 11.69 -4.57 15.57
N ALA A 153 12.22 -5.41 16.48
CA ALA A 153 13.47 -6.15 16.27
C ALA A 153 13.30 -7.23 15.20
N ASP A 154 12.21 -8.00 15.26
CA ASP A 154 11.89 -9.05 14.27
C ASP A 154 11.72 -8.44 12.87
N VAL A 155 11.00 -7.31 12.79
CA VAL A 155 10.78 -6.60 11.53
C VAL A 155 12.10 -6.07 10.96
N ARG A 156 12.96 -5.45 11.78
CA ARG A 156 14.28 -5.03 11.30
C ARG A 156 15.09 -6.21 10.76
N ALA A 157 15.11 -7.31 11.50
CA ALA A 157 15.83 -8.50 11.10
C ALA A 157 15.27 -9.12 9.80
N SER A 158 13.94 -9.12 9.61
CA SER A 158 13.31 -9.63 8.39
C SER A 158 13.56 -8.73 7.18
N LEU A 159 13.52 -7.41 7.34
CA LEU A 159 13.88 -6.44 6.29
C LEU A 159 15.34 -6.59 5.86
N HIS A 160 16.27 -6.76 6.81
CA HIS A 160 17.69 -6.99 6.49
C HIS A 160 17.93 -8.31 5.72
N ARG A 161 17.10 -9.32 5.96
CA ARG A 161 17.18 -10.60 5.23
C ARG A 161 16.41 -10.59 3.92
N ASN A 162 15.80 -9.47 3.53
CA ASN A 162 14.91 -9.35 2.36
C ASN A 162 13.77 -10.40 2.38
N ALA A 163 13.14 -10.57 3.56
CA ALA A 163 12.09 -11.56 3.76
C ALA A 163 10.68 -11.05 3.38
N HIS A 164 10.55 -9.77 3.03
CA HIS A 164 9.32 -9.18 2.53
C HIS A 164 9.47 -8.89 1.03
N HIS A 165 8.49 -9.30 0.25
CA HIS A 165 8.48 -9.15 -1.20
C HIS A 165 7.45 -8.11 -1.67
N ASP A 166 6.52 -7.73 -0.80
CA ASP A 166 5.51 -6.72 -1.08
C ASP A 166 5.99 -5.31 -0.78
N GLY A 167 5.94 -4.43 -1.78
CA GLY A 167 6.44 -3.05 -1.67
C GLY A 167 5.61 -2.17 -0.73
N LEU A 168 4.29 -2.41 -0.64
CA LEU A 168 3.40 -1.70 0.29
C LEU A 168 3.76 -2.02 1.74
N THR A 169 3.93 -3.31 2.03
CA THR A 169 4.37 -3.80 3.34
C THR A 169 5.72 -3.21 3.73
N MET A 170 6.71 -3.27 2.84
CA MET A 170 8.03 -2.69 3.10
C MET A 170 7.94 -1.19 3.43
N ALA A 171 7.19 -0.42 2.63
CA ALA A 171 7.01 1.01 2.86
C ALA A 171 6.35 1.29 4.23
N GLY A 172 5.30 0.56 4.58
CA GLY A 172 4.61 0.72 5.85
C GLY A 172 5.46 0.34 7.05
N LEU A 173 6.21 -0.76 6.97
CA LEU A 173 7.10 -1.21 8.02
C LEU A 173 8.27 -0.23 8.25
N PHE A 174 8.89 0.29 7.17
CA PHE A 174 9.92 1.32 7.30
C PHE A 174 9.36 2.60 7.91
N TRP A 175 8.15 3.02 7.50
CA TRP A 175 7.52 4.21 8.05
C TRP A 175 7.24 4.05 9.56
N TRP A 176 6.64 2.92 9.95
CA TRP A 176 6.43 2.62 11.37
C TRP A 176 7.74 2.63 12.18
N LEU A 177 8.78 1.96 11.68
CA LEU A 177 10.08 1.92 12.38
C LEU A 177 10.71 3.30 12.52
N SER A 178 10.49 4.21 11.56
CA SER A 178 10.98 5.60 11.65
C SER A 178 10.28 6.39 12.77
N LEU A 179 8.97 6.17 12.97
CA LEU A 179 8.21 6.80 14.05
C LEU A 179 8.66 6.29 15.43
N ALA A 180 8.89 4.97 15.53
CA ALA A 180 9.37 4.36 16.78
C ALA A 180 10.79 4.85 17.18
N GLY A 181 11.64 5.17 16.19
CA GLY A 181 12.97 5.73 16.42
C GLY A 181 12.96 7.17 16.91
N SER A 182 11.97 7.97 16.53
CA SER A 182 11.86 9.38 16.94
C SER A 182 11.41 9.57 18.39
N ALA A 183 10.73 8.58 18.97
CA ALA A 183 10.27 8.60 20.36
C ALA A 183 11.40 8.25 21.37
N ALA A 184 12.58 7.83 20.91
CA ALA A 184 13.70 7.39 21.72
C ALA A 184 14.88 8.40 21.76
N GLN A 185 14.71 9.60 21.21
CA GLN A 185 15.70 10.68 21.37
C GLN A 185 15.25 11.60 22.50
N PRO A 186 16.06 11.73 23.57
CA PRO A 186 15.80 12.62 24.72
C PRO A 186 15.89 14.10 24.34
#